data_274f13eeadc6f4fead9988315ece7ca8
#
_entry.id   274f13eeadc6f4fead9988315ece7ca8
#
_cell.length_a   1.000
_cell.length_b   1.000
_cell.length_c   1.000
_cell.angle_alpha   90.00
_cell.angle_beta   90.00
_cell.angle_gamma   90.00
#
_symmetry.space_group_name_H-M   'P 1'
#
loop_
_entity.id
_entity.type
_entity.pdbx_description
1 polymer ?
#
loop_
_entity_poly.entity_id
_entity_poly.type
_entity_poly.pdbx_seq_one_letter_code
_entity_poly.pdbx_strand_id
1 'polypeptide(L)'
;MNRKHFLRILSAALLPALLSACAAQRPELYAMRNGGSHQPFYFTDRYGELAFREFYDWAGQFVGDRAVVERDGKWGYIDRSGETVVPFRYDWAGSFGQYGFDEEVAMVKTGMDRDRIPLYTPCPTALIDRDG
;
A
#
# COMPACT_ATOMS: atom_id res chain seq x y z
N MET A 1 71.12 -6.78 -1.05
CA MET A 1 70.75 -6.11 0.18
C MET A 1 69.50 -5.28 -0.05
N ASN A 2 68.57 -5.34 0.85
CA ASN A 2 67.29 -4.71 0.88
C ASN A 2 66.21 -5.29 -0.07
N ARG A 3 65.84 -6.45 0.29
CA ARG A 3 64.55 -7.04 -0.03
C ARG A 3 63.59 -6.70 1.10
N LYS A 4 63.01 -5.54 1.07
CA LYS A 4 61.92 -5.22 1.98
C LYS A 4 60.99 -4.29 1.23
N HIS A 5 59.71 -4.66 1.31
CA HIS A 5 58.55 -3.89 0.87
C HIS A 5 58.00 -4.21 -0.52
N PHE A 6 57.66 -5.46 -0.68
CA PHE A 6 56.56 -5.80 -1.59
C PHE A 6 55.53 -6.65 -0.84
N LEU A 7 54.95 -6.03 0.13
CA LEU A 7 53.77 -6.58 0.76
C LEU A 7 52.87 -5.42 1.10
N ARG A 8 51.75 -5.43 0.56
CA ARG A 8 50.59 -4.64 0.91
C ARG A 8 50.16 -3.75 -0.22
N ILE A 9 49.18 -4.26 -0.83
CA ILE A 9 47.89 -3.58 -0.95
C ILE A 9 47.00 -4.59 -1.65
N LEU A 10 46.57 -5.56 -0.91
CA LEU A 10 45.47 -6.41 -1.27
C LEU A 10 44.55 -6.38 -0.08
N SER A 11 43.52 -5.67 -0.21
CA SER A 11 42.29 -5.74 0.59
C SER A 11 41.84 -4.39 1.09
N ALA A 12 41.06 -3.75 0.31
CA ALA A 12 40.09 -2.77 0.78
C ALA A 12 38.97 -2.51 -0.24
N ALA A 13 38.88 -3.29 -1.31
CA ALA A 13 37.90 -2.99 -2.37
C ALA A 13 36.80 -4.04 -2.54
N LEU A 14 36.64 -4.97 -1.62
CA LEU A 14 35.67 -6.05 -1.77
C LEU A 14 34.54 -6.07 -0.73
N LEU A 15 34.47 -5.05 0.13
CA LEU A 15 33.43 -5.03 1.17
C LEU A 15 32.18 -4.18 0.91
N PRO A 16 32.07 -3.30 -0.08
CA PRO A 16 30.80 -2.61 -0.30
C PRO A 16 29.78 -3.37 -1.14
N ALA A 17 30.16 -4.45 -1.80
CA ALA A 17 29.23 -5.16 -2.69
C ALA A 17 28.31 -6.17 -1.97
N LEU A 18 28.60 -6.54 -0.74
CA LEU A 18 27.77 -7.48 0.02
C LEU A 18 26.72 -6.80 0.90
N LEU A 19 26.79 -5.50 1.10
CA LEU A 19 25.80 -4.73 1.84
C LEU A 19 24.64 -4.23 0.97
N SER A 20 24.75 -4.35 -0.34
CA SER A 20 23.68 -3.93 -1.27
C SER A 20 22.66 -5.04 -1.58
N ALA A 21 22.87 -6.25 -1.10
CA ALA A 21 21.96 -7.38 -1.34
C ALA A 21 20.87 -7.53 -0.28
N CYS A 22 20.89 -6.72 0.76
CA CYS A 22 19.78 -6.57 1.73
C CYS A 22 19.02 -5.27 1.49
N ALA A 23 18.65 -4.97 0.26
CA ALA A 23 17.47 -4.18 0.01
C ALA A 23 16.31 -5.02 0.58
N ALA A 24 15.84 -4.66 1.76
CA ALA A 24 14.75 -5.33 2.45
C ALA A 24 13.61 -5.46 1.45
N GLN A 25 13.38 -6.68 0.98
CA GLN A 25 12.24 -6.97 0.14
C GLN A 25 11.03 -6.55 0.95
N ARG A 26 10.29 -5.58 0.45
CA ARG A 26 9.05 -5.13 1.10
C ARG A 26 8.18 -6.35 1.29
N PRO A 27 7.70 -6.64 2.51
CA PRO A 27 6.88 -7.81 2.74
C PRO A 27 5.66 -7.74 1.82
N GLU A 28 5.38 -8.82 1.11
CA GLU A 28 4.14 -8.94 0.36
C GLU A 28 3.01 -9.09 1.36
N LEU A 29 2.02 -8.20 1.25
CA LEU A 29 0.84 -8.18 2.11
C LEU A 29 -0.41 -8.44 1.26
N TYR A 30 -1.31 -9.22 1.81
CA TYR A 30 -2.53 -9.67 1.15
C TYR A 30 -3.75 -9.26 1.96
N ALA A 31 -4.71 -8.58 1.31
CA ALA A 31 -6.02 -8.34 1.90
C ALA A 31 -6.80 -9.65 1.91
N MET A 32 -7.21 -10.08 3.09
CA MET A 32 -7.90 -11.35 3.34
C MET A 32 -9.23 -11.11 4.05
N ARG A 33 -10.15 -12.06 3.91
CA ARG A 33 -11.41 -12.08 4.63
C ARG A 33 -11.78 -13.52 5.00
N ASN A 34 -12.17 -13.75 6.25
CA ASN A 34 -12.61 -15.06 6.71
C ASN A 34 -14.06 -15.34 6.28
N GLY A 35 -14.22 -16.08 5.19
CA GLY A 35 -15.36 -16.92 4.83
C GLY A 35 -16.75 -16.30 4.61
N GLY A 36 -17.19 -15.25 5.24
CA GLY A 36 -18.55 -14.73 5.14
C GLY A 36 -18.64 -13.32 4.57
N SER A 37 -19.79 -12.99 3.91
CA SER A 37 -19.99 -11.67 3.33
C SER A 37 -20.00 -10.50 4.33
N HIS A 38 -20.14 -10.80 5.61
CA HIS A 38 -20.17 -9.82 6.72
C HIS A 38 -18.92 -9.82 7.59
N GLN A 39 -17.89 -10.61 7.24
CA GLN A 39 -16.65 -10.62 8.01
C GLN A 39 -15.72 -9.50 7.56
N PRO A 40 -15.02 -8.86 8.50
CA PRO A 40 -14.11 -7.78 8.17
C PRO A 40 -12.90 -8.27 7.38
N PHE A 41 -12.32 -7.36 6.60
CA PHE A 41 -11.05 -7.56 5.95
C PHE A 41 -9.89 -7.29 6.91
N TYR A 42 -8.80 -8.00 6.72
CA TYR A 42 -7.53 -7.85 7.43
C TYR A 42 -6.37 -8.12 6.47
N PHE A 43 -5.16 -7.77 6.87
CA PHE A 43 -3.97 -7.99 6.06
C PHE A 43 -3.07 -9.03 6.69
N THR A 44 -2.55 -9.93 5.86
CA THR A 44 -1.57 -10.96 6.23
C THR A 44 -0.33 -10.85 5.38
N ASP A 45 0.76 -11.39 5.89
CA ASP A 45 1.94 -11.71 5.09
C ASP A 45 1.75 -13.00 4.26
N ARG A 46 2.78 -13.41 3.55
CA ARG A 46 2.79 -14.63 2.73
C ARG A 46 2.62 -15.92 3.54
N TYR A 47 2.83 -15.88 4.85
CA TYR A 47 2.72 -17.03 5.74
C TYR A 47 1.35 -17.10 6.43
N GLY A 48 0.50 -16.12 6.19
CA GLY A 48 -0.83 -16.01 6.80
C GLY A 48 -0.81 -15.34 8.19
N GLU A 49 0.33 -14.80 8.61
CA GLU A 49 0.41 -14.05 9.86
C GLU A 49 -0.17 -12.65 9.68
N LEU A 50 -0.86 -12.14 10.72
CA LEU A 50 -1.42 -10.79 10.69
C LEU A 50 -0.31 -9.75 10.54
N ALA A 51 -0.42 -8.92 9.51
CA ALA A 51 0.52 -7.84 9.27
C ALA A 51 0.37 -6.70 10.29
N PHE A 52 -0.87 -6.38 10.66
CA PHE A 52 -1.23 -5.39 11.69
C PHE A 52 -2.63 -5.70 12.23
N ARG A 53 -3.04 -5.05 13.32
CA ARG A 53 -4.24 -5.42 14.07
C ARG A 53 -5.54 -4.78 13.58
N GLU A 54 -5.47 -3.89 12.61
CA GLU A 54 -6.62 -3.16 12.08
C GLU A 54 -7.47 -4.06 11.17
N PHE A 55 -8.78 -3.84 11.29
CA PHE A 55 -9.81 -4.49 10.48
C PHE A 55 -10.61 -3.44 9.72
N TYR A 56 -11.09 -3.80 8.54
CA TYR A 56 -11.78 -2.89 7.62
C TYR A 56 -13.06 -3.54 7.12
N ASP A 57 -14.08 -2.72 6.80
CA ASP A 57 -15.32 -3.22 6.20
C ASP A 57 -15.04 -3.71 4.77
N TRP A 58 -14.11 -3.06 4.10
CA TRP A 58 -13.59 -3.49 2.80
C TRP A 58 -12.10 -3.13 2.66
N ALA A 59 -11.35 -3.94 1.92
CA ALA A 59 -9.95 -3.69 1.62
C ALA A 59 -9.56 -4.21 0.25
N GLY A 60 -8.84 -3.39 -0.51
CA GLY A 60 -8.15 -3.76 -1.75
C GLY A 60 -6.73 -4.29 -1.50
N GLN A 61 -6.16 -4.91 -2.50
CA GLN A 61 -4.76 -5.31 -2.46
C GLN A 61 -3.84 -4.08 -2.51
N PHE A 62 -2.63 -4.24 -2.01
CA PHE A 62 -1.62 -3.20 -2.13
C PHE A 62 -1.21 -3.00 -3.58
N VAL A 63 -1.22 -1.75 -4.02
CA VAL A 63 -0.60 -1.29 -5.26
C VAL A 63 0.57 -0.41 -4.87
N GLY A 64 1.78 -0.87 -5.15
CA GLY A 64 2.97 -0.23 -4.62
C GLY A 64 2.98 -0.26 -3.08
N ASP A 65 2.90 0.89 -2.45
CA ASP A 65 2.92 1.08 -0.99
C ASP A 65 1.57 1.51 -0.40
N ARG A 66 0.49 1.51 -1.20
CA ARG A 66 -0.85 1.95 -0.78
C ARG A 66 -1.89 0.86 -0.98
N ALA A 67 -2.78 0.71 -0.02
CA ALA A 67 -4.01 -0.07 -0.16
C ALA A 67 -5.22 0.81 0.14
N VAL A 68 -6.25 0.69 -0.69
CA VAL A 68 -7.53 1.33 -0.45
C VAL A 68 -8.32 0.51 0.56
N VAL A 69 -8.93 1.18 1.53
CA VAL A 69 -9.70 0.55 2.61
C VAL A 69 -10.98 1.34 2.91
N GLU A 70 -12.00 0.63 3.38
CA GLU A 70 -13.26 1.22 3.84
C GLU A 70 -13.46 0.93 5.33
N ARG A 71 -13.93 1.94 6.06
CA ARG A 71 -14.35 1.82 7.45
C ARG A 71 -15.54 2.75 7.69
N ASP A 72 -16.59 2.22 8.32
CA ASP A 72 -17.81 2.96 8.66
C ASP A 72 -18.41 3.71 7.45
N GLY A 73 -18.36 3.08 6.27
CA GLY A 73 -18.88 3.65 5.03
C GLY A 73 -18.05 4.77 4.42
N LYS A 74 -16.85 5.00 4.90
CA LYS A 74 -15.90 5.96 4.33
C LYS A 74 -14.63 5.27 3.87
N TRP A 75 -14.07 5.76 2.77
CA TRP A 75 -12.91 5.23 2.10
C TRP A 75 -11.69 6.09 2.35
N GLY A 76 -10.55 5.46 2.53
CA GLY A 76 -9.24 6.06 2.70
C GLY A 76 -8.15 5.12 2.20
N TYR A 77 -6.91 5.47 2.49
CA TYR A 77 -5.76 4.65 2.10
C TYR A 77 -4.81 4.47 3.26
N ILE A 78 -4.22 3.29 3.32
CA ILE A 78 -3.21 2.93 4.30
C ILE A 78 -1.88 2.62 3.61
N ASP A 79 -0.80 2.72 4.35
CA ASP A 79 0.51 2.23 3.96
C ASP A 79 0.75 0.77 4.41
N ARG A 80 1.93 0.24 4.11
CA ARG A 80 2.30 -1.15 4.45
C ARG A 80 2.54 -1.39 5.94
N SER A 81 2.56 -0.37 6.77
CA SER A 81 2.59 -0.48 8.24
C SER A 81 1.17 -0.54 8.85
N GLY A 82 0.14 -0.29 8.04
CA GLY A 82 -1.25 -0.16 8.48
C GLY A 82 -1.61 1.25 8.92
N GLU A 83 -0.72 2.22 8.77
CA GLU A 83 -1.02 3.62 9.08
C GLU A 83 -1.89 4.25 8.00
N THR A 84 -2.87 5.04 8.43
CA THR A 84 -3.74 5.80 7.54
C THR A 84 -2.97 6.99 6.97
N VAL A 85 -2.70 6.96 5.66
CA VAL A 85 -2.04 8.05 4.92
C VAL A 85 -3.03 9.01 4.29
N VAL A 86 -4.14 8.50 3.78
CA VAL A 86 -5.27 9.33 3.30
C VAL A 86 -6.47 9.06 4.19
N PRO A 87 -6.98 10.07 4.91
CA PRO A 87 -8.08 9.90 5.88
C PRO A 87 -9.33 9.29 5.27
N PHE A 88 -10.13 8.59 6.08
CA PHE A 88 -11.45 8.03 5.72
C PHE A 88 -12.47 9.16 5.53
N ARG A 89 -12.50 9.75 4.35
CA ARG A 89 -13.36 10.91 4.02
C ARG A 89 -14.14 10.76 2.73
N TYR A 90 -13.74 9.84 1.87
CA TYR A 90 -14.38 9.64 0.57
C TYR A 90 -15.59 8.72 0.70
N ASP A 91 -16.60 8.94 -0.12
CA ASP A 91 -17.76 8.07 -0.18
C ASP A 91 -17.50 6.82 -1.03
N TRP A 92 -16.51 6.92 -1.90
CA TRP A 92 -15.95 5.82 -2.65
C TRP A 92 -14.51 6.13 -3.08
N ALA A 93 -13.67 5.10 -3.14
CA ALA A 93 -12.30 5.22 -3.63
C ALA A 93 -11.89 3.96 -4.39
N GLY A 94 -11.16 4.15 -5.50
CA GLY A 94 -10.55 3.08 -6.28
C GLY A 94 -9.13 2.78 -5.83
N SER A 95 -8.60 1.64 -6.26
CA SER A 95 -7.17 1.36 -6.10
C SER A 95 -6.33 2.27 -6.98
N PHE A 96 -5.11 2.54 -6.57
CA PHE A 96 -4.13 3.22 -7.42
C PHE A 96 -3.90 2.43 -8.70
N GLY A 97 -3.68 3.10 -9.83
CA GLY A 97 -3.50 2.46 -11.13
C GLY A 97 -4.76 1.82 -11.74
N GLN A 98 -5.90 1.90 -11.07
CA GLN A 98 -7.16 1.35 -11.56
C GLN A 98 -7.69 2.18 -12.75
N TYR A 99 -8.45 1.56 -13.64
CA TYR A 99 -9.05 2.18 -14.82
C TYR A 99 -8.07 2.74 -15.86
N GLY A 100 -6.84 2.23 -15.89
CA GLY A 100 -5.81 2.66 -16.83
C GLY A 100 -5.05 3.92 -16.43
N PHE A 101 -5.24 4.39 -15.21
CA PHE A 101 -4.39 5.43 -14.63
C PHE A 101 -3.01 4.88 -14.25
N ASP A 102 -2.07 5.79 -14.08
CA ASP A 102 -0.76 5.49 -13.51
C ASP A 102 -0.92 4.97 -12.06
N GLU A 103 -0.01 4.13 -11.60
CA GLU A 103 0.00 3.61 -10.23
C GLU A 103 0.14 4.70 -9.15
N GLU A 104 0.49 5.92 -9.55
CA GLU A 104 0.56 7.09 -8.68
C GLU A 104 -0.78 7.81 -8.50
N VAL A 105 -1.83 7.41 -9.24
CA VAL A 105 -3.12 8.11 -9.28
C VAL A 105 -4.26 7.18 -8.93
N ALA A 106 -5.17 7.65 -8.08
CA ALA A 106 -6.41 6.98 -7.75
C ALA A 106 -7.64 7.87 -7.96
N MET A 107 -8.76 7.25 -8.31
CA MET A 107 -10.05 7.94 -8.44
C MET A 107 -10.81 7.87 -7.13
N VAL A 108 -11.36 8.99 -6.69
CA VAL A 108 -12.20 9.09 -5.50
C VAL A 108 -13.50 9.83 -5.80
N LYS A 109 -14.54 9.59 -5.00
CA LYS A 109 -15.83 10.24 -5.10
C LYS A 109 -16.27 10.79 -3.75
N THR A 110 -16.90 11.96 -3.78
CA THR A 110 -17.47 12.62 -2.61
C THR A 110 -18.93 13.02 -2.91
N GLY A 111 -19.71 13.28 -1.86
CA GLY A 111 -21.09 13.74 -2.02
C GLY A 111 -22.06 12.67 -2.57
N MET A 112 -21.72 11.39 -2.39
CA MET A 112 -22.65 10.29 -2.67
C MET A 112 -23.67 10.20 -1.54
N ASP A 113 -24.90 10.64 -1.81
CA ASP A 113 -26.01 10.38 -0.91
C ASP A 113 -26.48 8.92 -1.12
N ARG A 114 -26.23 8.05 -0.14
CA ARG A 114 -26.61 6.63 -0.21
C ARG A 114 -28.13 6.42 -0.19
N ASP A 115 -28.87 7.37 0.36
CA ASP A 115 -30.33 7.31 0.47
C ASP A 115 -31.05 7.94 -0.75
N ARG A 116 -30.34 8.70 -1.54
CA ARG A 116 -30.78 9.21 -2.82
C ARG A 116 -29.99 8.52 -3.93
N ILE A 117 -30.66 7.63 -4.63
CA ILE A 117 -30.23 7.20 -5.96
C ILE A 117 -30.87 8.19 -6.95
N PRO A 118 -30.22 9.30 -7.27
CA PRO A 118 -30.70 10.11 -8.38
C PRO A 118 -30.14 9.44 -9.62
N LEU A 119 -31.04 9.02 -10.46
CA LEU A 119 -30.72 8.47 -11.77
C LEU A 119 -29.80 9.39 -12.62
N TYR A 120 -29.43 10.58 -12.14
CA TYR A 120 -28.69 11.55 -12.94
C TYR A 120 -27.96 12.68 -12.17
N THR A 121 -27.45 12.48 -10.97
CA THR A 121 -26.52 13.48 -10.42
C THR A 121 -25.08 13.00 -10.62
N PRO A 122 -24.22 13.75 -11.32
CA PRO A 122 -22.82 13.42 -11.41
C PRO A 122 -22.23 13.53 -10.01
N CYS A 123 -21.84 12.40 -9.41
CA CYS A 123 -21.06 12.41 -8.19
C CYS A 123 -19.73 13.11 -8.47
N PRO A 124 -19.35 14.09 -7.70
CA PRO A 124 -18.05 14.72 -7.83
C PRO A 124 -16.96 13.64 -7.78
N THR A 125 -16.25 13.50 -8.87
CA THR A 125 -15.15 12.56 -9.03
C THR A 125 -13.85 13.37 -9.08
N ALA A 126 -12.87 13.00 -8.28
CA ALA A 126 -11.56 13.60 -8.27
C ALA A 126 -10.47 12.55 -8.48
N LEU A 127 -9.34 12.98 -8.96
CA LEU A 127 -8.12 12.19 -8.99
C LEU A 127 -7.22 12.69 -7.87
N ILE A 128 -6.65 11.78 -7.13
CA ILE A 128 -5.70 12.06 -6.05
C ILE A 128 -4.38 11.35 -6.32
N ASP A 129 -3.31 11.92 -5.80
CA ASP A 129 -2.01 11.28 -5.73
C ASP A 129 -1.89 10.41 -4.47
N ARG A 130 -0.71 9.88 -4.19
CA ARG A 130 -0.45 9.00 -3.05
C ARG A 130 -0.56 9.68 -1.68
N ASP A 131 -0.59 11.00 -1.65
CA ASP A 131 -0.70 11.80 -0.42
C ASP A 131 -2.12 12.34 -0.19
N GLY A 132 -3.02 12.23 -1.20
CA GLY A 132 -4.45 12.57 -1.13
C GLY A 132 -4.79 13.93 -1.66
#